data_1ef2402ae8596e76d79db18023182bf3
#
_entry.id   1ef2402ae8596e76d79db18023182bf3
#
_cell.length_a   1.000
_cell.length_b   1.000
_cell.length_c   1.000
_cell.angle_alpha   90.00
_cell.angle_beta   90.00
_cell.angle_gamma   90.00
#
_symmetry.space_group_name_H-M   'P 1'
#
loop_
_entity.id
_entity.type
_entity.pdbx_description
1 polymer ?
#
loop_
_entity_poly.entity_id
_entity_poly.type
_entity_poly.pdbx_seq_one_letter_code
_entity_poly.pdbx_strand_id
1 'polypeptide(L)'
;MLDTVVNQIIKQEIQLLDKVDAPDVLAELIDNEFIEIGSSATVYDKAEVMRWLASDDPSERIGTSFKAHPLAENIILLTYISSIKDTPVADSKQAMRSSIWRLTDGQWRMVFHQGTPLK
;
A
#
# COMPACT_ATOMS: atom_id res chain seq x y z
N MET A 1 -8.06 1.98 -20.37
CA MET A 1 -6.98 2.94 -20.44
C MET A 1 -6.62 3.40 -19.05
N LEU A 2 -6.81 4.68 -18.70
CA LEU A 2 -6.47 5.14 -17.35
C LEU A 2 -7.27 4.41 -16.28
N ASP A 3 -8.57 4.21 -16.50
CA ASP A 3 -9.42 3.50 -15.53
C ASP A 3 -8.94 2.07 -15.27
N THR A 4 -8.48 1.39 -16.31
CA THR A 4 -7.94 0.04 -16.18
C THR A 4 -6.68 0.04 -15.33
N VAL A 5 -5.80 1.00 -15.54
CA VAL A 5 -4.57 1.14 -14.77
C VAL A 5 -4.88 1.46 -13.31
N VAL A 6 -5.80 2.40 -13.07
CA VAL A 6 -6.19 2.77 -11.70
C VAL A 6 -6.78 1.56 -10.97
N ASN A 7 -7.64 0.80 -11.62
CA ASN A 7 -8.24 -0.39 -11.01
C ASN A 7 -7.18 -1.44 -10.68
N GLN A 8 -6.18 -1.61 -11.55
CA GLN A 8 -5.06 -2.52 -11.30
C GLN A 8 -4.26 -2.07 -10.07
N ILE A 9 -3.96 -0.78 -9.98
CA ILE A 9 -3.18 -0.24 -8.88
C ILE A 9 -3.92 -0.39 -7.55
N ILE A 10 -5.22 -0.10 -7.53
CA ILE A 10 -6.03 -0.30 -6.33
C ILE A 10 -6.03 -1.76 -5.91
N LYS A 11 -6.18 -2.68 -6.86
CA LYS A 11 -6.13 -4.11 -6.58
C LYS A 11 -4.78 -4.51 -5.96
N GLN A 12 -3.67 -4.00 -6.51
CA GLN A 12 -2.34 -4.29 -6.00
C GLN A 12 -2.12 -3.71 -4.60
N GLU A 13 -2.65 -2.52 -4.34
CA GLU A 13 -2.60 -1.92 -3.01
C GLU A 13 -3.35 -2.78 -2.00
N ILE A 14 -4.52 -3.28 -2.37
CA ILE A 14 -5.33 -4.16 -1.52
C ILE A 14 -4.60 -5.47 -1.24
N GLN A 15 -3.90 -6.03 -2.24
CA GLN A 15 -3.11 -7.25 -2.05
C GLN A 15 -2.05 -7.07 -0.95
N LEU A 16 -1.38 -5.90 -0.94
CA LEU A 16 -0.40 -5.60 0.10
C LEU A 16 -1.04 -5.36 1.46
N LEU A 17 -2.23 -4.75 1.46
CA LEU A 17 -2.96 -4.44 2.69
C LEU A 17 -3.43 -5.69 3.42
N ASP A 18 -4.02 -6.63 2.69
CA ASP A 18 -4.61 -7.82 3.31
C ASP A 18 -3.60 -8.96 3.51
N LYS A 19 -2.45 -8.92 2.84
CA LYS A 19 -1.37 -9.89 2.99
C LYS A 19 -1.82 -11.35 2.77
N VAL A 20 -2.82 -11.57 1.93
CA VAL A 20 -3.33 -12.93 1.68
C VAL A 20 -2.37 -13.72 0.80
N ASP A 21 -1.75 -13.05 -0.19
CA ASP A 21 -0.81 -13.71 -1.09
C ASP A 21 0.51 -14.04 -0.41
N ALA A 22 1.26 -14.98 -0.99
CA ALA A 22 2.56 -15.36 -0.47
C ALA A 22 3.55 -14.18 -0.48
N PRO A 23 4.49 -14.12 0.48
CA PRO A 23 5.43 -13.00 0.56
C PRO A 23 6.23 -12.74 -0.72
N ASP A 24 6.62 -13.77 -1.45
CA ASP A 24 7.37 -13.59 -2.70
C ASP A 24 6.51 -12.97 -3.80
N VAL A 25 5.22 -13.28 -3.82
CA VAL A 25 4.26 -12.66 -4.75
C VAL A 25 4.10 -11.17 -4.41
N LEU A 26 3.92 -10.87 -3.13
CA LEU A 26 3.76 -9.49 -2.67
C LEU A 26 5.02 -8.66 -2.91
N ALA A 27 6.21 -9.27 -2.77
CA ALA A 27 7.48 -8.58 -2.99
C ALA A 27 7.62 -8.06 -4.43
N GLU A 28 7.01 -8.75 -5.40
CA GLU A 28 7.04 -8.30 -6.81
C GLU A 28 6.29 -6.98 -7.03
N LEU A 29 5.41 -6.62 -6.11
CA LEU A 29 4.65 -5.38 -6.19
C LEU A 29 5.43 -4.18 -5.63
N ILE A 30 6.59 -4.43 -5.02
CA ILE A 30 7.37 -3.39 -4.35
C ILE A 30 8.64 -3.10 -5.14
N ASP A 31 8.83 -1.82 -5.46
CA ASP A 31 10.00 -1.35 -6.20
C ASP A 31 11.27 -1.53 -5.37
N ASN A 32 12.40 -1.77 -6.04
CA ASN A 32 13.68 -1.91 -5.36
C ASN A 32 14.12 -0.63 -4.63
N GLU A 33 13.61 0.52 -5.06
CA GLU A 33 13.91 1.81 -4.44
C GLU A 33 12.85 2.23 -3.41
N PHE A 34 12.03 1.28 -2.98
CA PHE A 34 10.92 1.56 -2.09
C PHE A 34 11.36 2.18 -0.76
N ILE A 35 10.58 3.18 -0.34
CA ILE A 35 10.72 3.82 0.98
C ILE A 35 9.35 3.91 1.61
N GLU A 36 9.26 3.52 2.88
CA GLU A 36 8.03 3.71 3.66
C GLU A 36 8.34 4.58 4.87
N ILE A 37 7.44 5.52 5.15
CA ILE A 37 7.49 6.28 6.40
C ILE A 37 6.32 5.79 7.26
N GLY A 38 6.64 5.13 8.37
CA GLY A 38 5.63 4.61 9.28
C GLY A 38 5.03 5.70 10.16
N SER A 39 3.98 5.35 10.89
CA SER A 39 3.26 6.29 11.75
C SER A 39 4.11 6.89 12.87
N SER A 40 5.22 6.25 13.21
CA SER A 40 6.18 6.74 14.21
C SER A 40 7.32 7.54 13.59
N ALA A 41 7.21 7.91 12.30
CA ALA A 41 8.23 8.61 11.53
C ALA A 41 9.49 7.76 11.26
N THR A 42 9.44 6.47 11.50
CA THR A 42 10.54 5.57 11.17
C THR A 42 10.53 5.29 9.67
N VAL A 43 11.69 5.32 9.04
CA VAL A 43 11.85 5.07 7.61
C VAL A 43 12.26 3.62 7.39
N TYR A 44 11.54 2.94 6.50
CA TYR A 44 11.79 1.53 6.17
C TYR A 44 12.11 1.39 4.69
N ASP A 45 13.02 0.47 4.35
CA ASP A 45 13.32 0.13 2.95
C ASP A 45 12.59 -1.14 2.52
N LYS A 46 12.81 -1.58 1.27
CA LYS A 46 12.16 -2.78 0.75
C LYS A 46 12.48 -4.02 1.59
N ALA A 47 13.73 -4.19 2.00
CA ALA A 47 14.13 -5.38 2.75
C ALA A 47 13.37 -5.49 4.08
N GLU A 48 13.19 -4.36 4.76
CA GLU A 48 12.46 -4.31 6.02
C GLU A 48 10.98 -4.60 5.82
N VAL A 49 10.38 -4.05 4.77
CA VAL A 49 8.97 -4.31 4.45
C VAL A 49 8.78 -5.78 4.06
N MET A 50 9.73 -6.38 3.33
CA MET A 50 9.65 -7.80 2.99
C MET A 50 9.66 -8.68 4.22
N ARG A 51 10.45 -8.33 5.24
CA ARG A 51 10.43 -9.05 6.53
C ARG A 51 9.06 -8.94 7.19
N TRP A 52 8.45 -7.77 7.15
CA TRP A 52 7.10 -7.59 7.71
C TRP A 52 6.07 -8.40 6.92
N LEU A 53 6.15 -8.42 5.60
CA LEU A 53 5.22 -9.19 4.76
C LEU A 53 5.31 -10.71 5.06
N ALA A 54 6.49 -11.18 5.45
CA ALA A 54 6.69 -12.58 5.82
C ALA A 54 6.32 -12.89 7.27
N SER A 55 5.99 -11.87 8.06
CA SER A 55 5.64 -12.05 9.46
C SER A 55 4.22 -12.60 9.63
N ASP A 56 3.96 -13.16 10.81
CA ASP A 56 2.66 -13.74 11.16
C ASP A 56 1.68 -12.73 11.75
N ASP A 57 1.82 -11.45 11.41
CA ASP A 57 0.89 -10.42 11.89
C ASP A 57 -0.52 -10.77 11.40
N PRO A 58 -1.46 -11.07 12.32
CA PRO A 58 -2.79 -11.51 11.94
C PRO A 58 -3.73 -10.37 11.54
N SER A 59 -3.28 -9.13 11.65
CA SER A 59 -4.15 -7.98 11.42
C SER A 59 -4.41 -7.79 9.93
N GLU A 60 -5.62 -8.12 9.50
CA GLU A 60 -6.07 -7.78 8.15
C GLU A 60 -6.57 -6.34 8.13
N ARG A 61 -6.19 -5.61 7.09
CA ARG A 61 -6.65 -4.24 6.91
C ARG A 61 -7.49 -4.16 5.64
N ILE A 62 -8.46 -3.27 5.67
CA ILE A 62 -9.27 -2.94 4.49
C ILE A 62 -9.04 -1.48 4.13
N GLY A 63 -9.18 -1.19 2.83
CA GLY A 63 -9.05 0.18 2.33
C GLY A 63 -10.39 0.69 1.82
N THR A 64 -10.65 1.97 2.06
CA THR A 64 -11.84 2.65 1.55
C THR A 64 -11.47 4.05 1.06
N SER A 65 -12.37 4.66 0.30
CA SER A 65 -12.20 6.04 -0.19
C SER A 65 -10.94 6.20 -1.04
N PHE A 66 -10.68 5.24 -1.92
CA PHE A 66 -9.53 5.31 -2.82
C PHE A 66 -9.66 6.48 -3.81
N LYS A 67 -8.59 7.26 -3.93
CA LYS A 67 -8.48 8.32 -4.92
C LYS A 67 -7.13 8.22 -5.61
N ALA A 68 -7.16 8.20 -6.94
CA ALA A 68 -5.94 8.13 -7.74
C ALA A 68 -5.67 9.48 -8.38
N HIS A 69 -4.40 9.90 -8.32
CA HIS A 69 -3.94 11.16 -8.88
C HIS A 69 -2.78 10.87 -9.83
N PRO A 70 -3.03 10.78 -11.15
CA PRO A 70 -1.93 10.60 -12.09
C PRO A 70 -1.03 11.84 -12.09
N LEU A 71 0.24 11.63 -11.79
CA LEU A 71 1.23 12.72 -11.74
C LEU A 71 2.05 12.79 -13.02
N ALA A 72 2.18 11.66 -13.71
CA ALA A 72 2.85 11.52 -14.98
C ALA A 72 2.35 10.24 -15.64
N GLU A 73 2.75 9.96 -16.87
CA GLU A 73 2.32 8.73 -17.56
C GLU A 73 2.73 7.46 -16.81
N ASN A 74 3.81 7.54 -16.05
CA ASN A 74 4.38 6.40 -15.35
C ASN A 74 4.37 6.55 -13.82
N ILE A 75 3.62 7.52 -13.28
CA ILE A 75 3.56 7.77 -11.83
C ILE A 75 2.14 8.11 -11.42
N ILE A 76 1.61 7.36 -10.45
CA ILE A 76 0.29 7.61 -9.88
C ILE A 76 0.41 7.67 -8.36
N LEU A 77 -0.17 8.73 -7.78
CA LEU A 77 -0.35 8.85 -6.33
C LEU A 77 -1.72 8.28 -5.99
N LEU A 78 -1.76 7.36 -5.03
CA LEU A 78 -3.00 6.78 -4.53
C LEU A 78 -3.16 7.16 -3.07
N THR A 79 -4.34 7.67 -2.70
CA THR A 79 -4.68 7.95 -1.30
C THR A 79 -5.92 7.17 -0.90
N TYR A 80 -6.01 6.79 0.36
CA TYR A 80 -7.16 6.04 0.87
C TYR A 80 -7.13 6.00 2.40
N ILE A 81 -8.20 5.45 2.97
CA ILE A 81 -8.30 5.24 4.41
C ILE A 81 -8.24 3.74 4.68
N SER A 82 -7.36 3.33 5.59
CA SER A 82 -7.30 1.93 6.03
C SER A 82 -7.94 1.77 7.40
N SER A 83 -8.48 0.60 7.66
CA SER A 83 -9.01 0.23 8.96
C SER A 83 -8.76 -1.26 9.19
N ILE A 84 -8.83 -1.70 10.45
CA ILE A 84 -8.68 -3.12 10.77
C ILE A 84 -10.01 -3.81 10.49
N LYS A 85 -9.95 -4.91 9.75
CA LYS A 85 -11.13 -5.68 9.35
C LYS A 85 -11.84 -6.28 10.58
N ASP A 86 -13.18 -6.32 10.52
CA ASP A 86 -14.03 -6.96 11.53
C ASP A 86 -13.91 -6.36 12.93
N THR A 87 -13.52 -5.09 13.01
CA THR A 87 -13.39 -4.37 14.28
C THR A 87 -14.40 -3.23 14.28
N PRO A 88 -15.04 -2.93 15.43
CA PRO A 88 -15.90 -1.75 15.53
C PRO A 88 -15.17 -0.49 15.11
N VAL A 89 -15.88 0.44 14.48
CA VAL A 89 -15.26 1.66 13.95
C VAL A 89 -14.44 2.39 15.04
N ALA A 90 -14.93 2.41 16.27
CA ALA A 90 -14.23 3.05 17.39
C ALA A 90 -12.87 2.43 17.68
N ASP A 91 -12.69 1.14 17.37
CA ASP A 91 -11.47 0.38 17.66
C ASP A 91 -10.67 0.04 16.40
N SER A 92 -11.11 0.50 15.22
CA SER A 92 -10.55 0.05 13.94
C SER A 92 -9.19 0.64 13.60
N LYS A 93 -8.67 1.57 14.39
CA LYS A 93 -7.36 2.21 14.19
C LYS A 93 -7.20 2.69 12.73
N GLN A 94 -8.08 3.60 12.32
CA GLN A 94 -8.05 4.14 10.97
C GLN A 94 -6.81 4.97 10.73
N ALA A 95 -6.32 4.93 9.50
CA ALA A 95 -5.18 5.73 9.06
C ALA A 95 -5.44 6.27 7.65
N MET A 96 -5.01 7.50 7.41
CA MET A 96 -4.94 8.03 6.06
C MET A 96 -3.63 7.55 5.46
N ARG A 97 -3.70 6.94 4.29
CA ARG A 97 -2.51 6.37 3.64
C ARG A 97 -2.30 6.95 2.26
N SER A 98 -1.04 7.05 1.88
CA SER A 98 -0.66 7.49 0.54
C SER A 98 0.43 6.57 0.00
N SER A 99 0.31 6.23 -1.28
CA SER A 99 1.29 5.40 -1.97
C SER A 99 1.61 6.03 -3.31
N ILE A 100 2.86 5.89 -3.74
CA ILE A 100 3.24 6.25 -5.10
C ILE A 100 3.56 4.96 -5.84
N TRP A 101 2.88 4.76 -6.96
CA TRP A 101 3.08 3.63 -7.87
C TRP A 101 3.79 4.12 -9.11
N ARG A 102 4.82 3.39 -9.51
CA ARG A 102 5.66 3.75 -10.66
C ARG A 102 5.68 2.61 -11.68
N LEU A 103 5.50 2.96 -12.95
CA LEU A 103 5.61 1.99 -14.05
C LEU A 103 7.08 1.89 -14.47
N THR A 104 7.65 0.69 -14.32
CA THR A 104 9.03 0.40 -14.70
C THR A 104 9.06 -0.98 -15.35
N ASP A 105 9.64 -1.07 -16.53
CA ASP A 105 9.76 -2.35 -17.25
C ASP A 105 8.40 -3.04 -17.44
N GLY A 106 7.38 -2.25 -17.73
CA GLY A 106 6.04 -2.76 -18.01
C GLY A 106 5.24 -3.17 -16.78
N GLN A 107 5.75 -2.92 -15.58
CA GLN A 107 5.06 -3.30 -14.33
C GLN A 107 4.92 -2.12 -13.39
N TRP A 108 3.74 -2.01 -12.78
CA TRP A 108 3.48 -1.02 -11.74
C TRP A 108 3.93 -1.57 -10.40
N ARG A 109 4.85 -0.84 -9.74
CA ARG A 109 5.35 -1.19 -8.41
C ARG A 109 5.25 -0.01 -7.48
N MET A 110 5.02 -0.31 -6.21
CA MET A 110 4.97 0.73 -5.18
C MET A 110 6.39 1.20 -4.86
N VAL A 111 6.62 2.51 -4.96
CA VAL A 111 7.94 3.10 -4.68
C VAL A 111 7.93 3.92 -3.40
N PHE A 112 6.75 4.26 -2.87
CA PHE A 112 6.61 5.03 -1.64
C PHE A 112 5.30 4.70 -0.95
N HIS A 113 5.32 4.67 0.38
CA HIS A 113 4.10 4.51 1.18
C HIS A 113 4.23 5.25 2.50
N GLN A 114 3.13 5.84 2.96
CA GLN A 114 3.06 6.50 4.26
C GLN A 114 1.67 6.34 4.84
N GLY A 115 1.62 6.10 6.16
CA GLY A 115 0.36 6.05 6.89
C GLY A 115 0.38 7.02 8.04
N THR A 116 -0.72 7.76 8.22
CA THR A 116 -0.88 8.71 9.33
C THR A 116 -2.17 8.36 10.07
N PRO A 117 -2.09 8.05 11.38
CA PRO A 117 -3.29 7.71 12.14
C PRO A 117 -4.33 8.82 12.11
N LEU A 118 -5.59 8.46 11.98
CA LEU A 118 -6.71 9.39 12.11
C LEU A 118 -7.06 9.53 13.60
N LYS A 119 -7.41 10.73 13.97
CA LYS A 119 -7.83 11.02 15.35
C LYS A 119 -9.30 10.73 15.57
#